data_1f93e9f0668ec6b06e31134633460088
#
_entry.id   1f93e9f0668ec6b06e31134633460088
#
_cell.length_a   1.000
_cell.length_b   1.000
_cell.length_c   1.000
_cell.angle_alpha   90.00
_cell.angle_beta   90.00
_cell.angle_gamma   90.00
#
_symmetry.space_group_name_H-M   'P 1'
#
loop_
_entity.id
_entity.type
_entity.pdbx_description
1 polymer ?
#
loop_
_entity_poly.entity_id
_entity_poly.type
_entity_poly.pdbx_seq_one_letter_code
_entity_poly.pdbx_strand_id
1 'polypeptide(L)'
;MNMFEEATALFGTIRMCKTTQEELAARLGMSQSYIANKLRLLRFSPYMRELILDANLSERHARALLRLEDEPSQRAALSKIRAGSLNVAESEAMIEEMVAMATPKRLTTASPADKIERICDMIDSSVFALNSCGVSAEKRLRREGGRLMITLTIEEPQYTSA
;
A
#
# COMPACT_ATOMS: atom_id res chain seq x y z
N MET A 1 5.54 -27.13 -3.14
CA MET A 1 5.64 -26.00 -2.16
C MET A 1 5.56 -24.70 -2.95
N ASN A 2 4.57 -23.89 -2.70
CA ASN A 2 4.41 -22.60 -3.37
C ASN A 2 5.22 -21.50 -2.66
N MET A 3 5.35 -20.33 -3.31
CA MET A 3 6.16 -19.21 -2.79
C MET A 3 5.73 -18.70 -1.42
N PHE A 4 4.46 -18.80 -1.07
CA PHE A 4 3.92 -18.38 0.23
C PHE A 4 4.13 -19.41 1.33
N GLU A 5 4.06 -20.69 0.98
CA GLU A 5 4.41 -21.79 1.90
C GLU A 5 5.88 -21.73 2.28
N GLU A 6 6.75 -21.50 1.31
CA GLU A 6 8.18 -21.31 1.56
C GLU A 6 8.43 -20.10 2.47
N ALA A 7 7.79 -18.96 2.19
CA ALA A 7 7.90 -17.77 3.03
C ALA A 7 7.41 -18.03 4.46
N THR A 8 6.32 -18.79 4.62
CA THR A 8 5.76 -19.15 5.93
C THR A 8 6.72 -20.08 6.69
N ALA A 9 7.33 -21.04 6.02
CA ALA A 9 8.31 -21.95 6.63
C ALA A 9 9.55 -21.17 7.12
N LEU A 10 10.08 -20.26 6.30
CA LEU A 10 11.21 -19.42 6.69
C LEU A 10 10.86 -18.54 7.90
N PHE A 11 9.67 -17.93 7.91
CA PHE A 11 9.21 -17.12 9.03
C PHE A 11 9.06 -17.95 10.32
N GLY A 12 8.48 -19.14 10.20
CA GLY A 12 8.35 -20.08 11.31
C GLY A 12 9.72 -20.46 11.89
N THR A 13 10.68 -20.78 11.03
CA THR A 13 12.05 -21.13 11.45
C THR A 13 12.73 -19.98 12.20
N ILE A 14 12.62 -18.74 11.71
CA ILE A 14 13.17 -17.57 12.39
C ILE A 14 12.58 -17.43 13.80
N ARG A 15 11.26 -17.59 13.93
CA ARG A 15 10.58 -17.47 15.22
C ARG A 15 10.91 -18.60 16.18
N MET A 16 10.91 -19.83 15.72
CA MET A 16 11.18 -21.01 16.55
C MET A 16 12.64 -21.05 17.03
N CYS A 17 13.58 -20.75 16.13
CA CYS A 17 15.01 -20.77 16.44
C CYS A 17 15.50 -19.47 17.08
N LYS A 18 14.65 -18.44 17.18
CA LYS A 18 15.01 -17.09 17.67
C LYS A 18 16.27 -16.53 16.96
N THR A 19 16.38 -16.79 15.68
CA THR A 19 17.51 -16.39 14.82
C THR A 19 17.17 -15.15 14.00
N THR A 20 18.18 -14.45 13.51
CA THR A 20 17.98 -13.32 12.58
C THR A 20 17.82 -13.82 11.13
N GLN A 21 17.37 -12.94 10.23
CA GLN A 21 17.30 -13.25 8.79
C GLN A 21 18.70 -13.53 8.22
N GLU A 22 19.72 -12.82 8.71
CA GLU A 22 21.10 -12.96 8.29
C GLU A 22 21.69 -14.32 8.72
N GLU A 23 21.49 -14.70 9.97
CA GLU A 23 21.92 -16.01 10.50
C GLU A 23 21.22 -17.16 9.77
N LEU A 24 19.90 -17.05 9.51
CA LEU A 24 19.19 -18.06 8.76
C LEU A 24 19.70 -18.16 7.33
N ALA A 25 19.95 -17.02 6.67
CA ALA A 25 20.51 -16.99 5.33
C ALA A 25 21.86 -17.69 5.28
N ALA A 26 22.77 -17.40 6.22
CA ALA A 26 24.08 -18.04 6.32
C ALA A 26 23.95 -19.56 6.50
N ARG A 27 23.04 -20.02 7.38
CA ARG A 27 22.80 -21.46 7.62
C ARG A 27 22.27 -22.20 6.39
N LEU A 28 21.44 -21.53 5.58
CA LEU A 28 20.83 -22.11 4.37
C LEU A 28 21.69 -21.92 3.12
N GLY A 29 22.83 -21.24 3.21
CA GLY A 29 23.67 -20.90 2.03
C GLY A 29 22.98 -19.93 1.08
N MET A 30 22.07 -19.09 1.59
CA MET A 30 21.29 -18.10 0.82
C MET A 30 21.76 -16.69 1.15
N SER A 31 21.39 -15.71 0.30
CA SER A 31 21.59 -14.30 0.65
C SER A 31 20.53 -13.80 1.63
N GLN A 32 20.90 -12.87 2.52
CA GLN A 32 19.96 -12.19 3.40
C GLN A 32 18.83 -11.52 2.60
N SER A 33 19.16 -10.91 1.45
CA SER A 33 18.17 -10.32 0.55
C SER A 33 17.16 -11.32 0.01
N TYR A 34 17.56 -12.58 -0.23
CA TYR A 34 16.64 -13.64 -0.63
C TYR A 34 15.61 -13.91 0.47
N ILE A 35 16.07 -14.13 1.69
CA ILE A 35 15.20 -14.35 2.85
C ILE A 35 14.25 -13.15 3.07
N ALA A 36 14.78 -11.93 3.05
CA ALA A 36 13.99 -10.72 3.21
C ALA A 36 12.89 -10.59 2.13
N ASN A 37 13.21 -10.86 0.87
CA ASN A 37 12.25 -10.81 -0.23
C ASN A 37 11.14 -11.86 -0.08
N LYS A 38 11.49 -13.08 0.34
CA LYS A 38 10.50 -14.13 0.64
C LYS A 38 9.55 -13.71 1.76
N LEU A 39 10.08 -13.22 2.86
CA LEU A 39 9.27 -12.79 4.00
C LEU A 39 8.34 -11.62 3.65
N ARG A 40 8.74 -10.73 2.75
CA ARG A 40 7.88 -9.64 2.27
C ARG A 40 6.59 -10.13 1.62
N LEU A 41 6.57 -11.32 1.01
CA LEU A 41 5.37 -11.91 0.41
C LEU A 41 4.27 -12.17 1.44
N LEU A 42 4.64 -12.36 2.72
CA LEU A 42 3.68 -12.55 3.80
C LEU A 42 2.86 -11.30 4.13
N ARG A 43 3.18 -10.14 3.54
CA ARG A 43 2.39 -8.91 3.67
C ARG A 43 1.08 -8.95 2.89
N PHE A 44 0.97 -9.83 1.89
CA PHE A 44 -0.30 -10.02 1.20
C PHE A 44 -1.34 -10.65 2.13
N SER A 45 -2.59 -10.19 2.01
CA SER A 45 -3.73 -10.85 2.64
C SER A 45 -3.87 -12.30 2.13
N PRO A 46 -4.48 -13.19 2.90
CA PRO A 46 -4.76 -14.57 2.45
C PRO A 46 -5.47 -14.59 1.09
N TYR A 47 -6.45 -13.71 0.90
CA TYR A 47 -7.19 -13.58 -0.35
C TYR A 47 -6.29 -13.19 -1.54
N MET A 48 -5.40 -12.21 -1.36
CA MET A 48 -4.45 -11.83 -2.41
C MET A 48 -3.48 -12.94 -2.77
N ARG A 49 -3.05 -13.74 -1.78
CA ARG A 49 -2.17 -14.89 -2.04
C ARG A 49 -2.84 -15.93 -2.95
N GLU A 50 -4.11 -16.23 -2.68
CA GLU A 50 -4.89 -17.13 -3.53
C GLU A 50 -5.00 -16.59 -4.96
N LEU A 51 -5.36 -15.31 -5.13
CA LEU A 51 -5.45 -14.70 -6.46
C LEU A 51 -4.13 -14.72 -7.24
N ILE A 52 -2.99 -14.52 -6.55
CA ILE A 52 -1.65 -14.57 -7.16
C ILE A 52 -1.32 -16.01 -7.62
N LEU A 53 -1.67 -17.01 -6.82
CA LEU A 53 -1.48 -18.43 -7.16
C LEU A 53 -2.38 -18.86 -8.31
N ASP A 54 -3.66 -18.49 -8.28
CA ASP A 54 -4.63 -18.79 -9.34
C ASP A 54 -4.23 -18.15 -10.69
N ALA A 55 -3.64 -16.98 -10.63
CA ALA A 55 -3.09 -16.31 -11.81
C ALA A 55 -1.75 -16.89 -12.28
N ASN A 56 -1.21 -17.89 -11.58
CA ASN A 56 0.08 -18.53 -11.85
C ASN A 56 1.23 -17.51 -12.00
N LEU A 57 1.20 -16.44 -11.19
CA LEU A 57 2.21 -15.40 -11.23
C LEU A 57 3.50 -15.85 -10.53
N SER A 58 4.65 -15.46 -11.09
CA SER A 58 5.95 -15.71 -10.47
C SER A 58 6.16 -14.82 -9.24
N GLU A 59 7.11 -15.21 -8.40
CA GLU A 59 7.53 -14.41 -7.23
C GLU A 59 7.93 -12.96 -7.61
N ARG A 60 8.52 -12.78 -8.80
CA ARG A 60 8.90 -11.44 -9.27
C ARG A 60 7.68 -10.57 -9.53
N HIS A 61 6.61 -11.12 -10.12
CA HIS A 61 5.33 -10.41 -10.26
C HIS A 61 4.73 -10.06 -8.89
N ALA A 62 4.73 -11.02 -7.96
CA ALA A 62 4.23 -10.79 -6.61
C ALA A 62 5.01 -9.67 -5.90
N ARG A 63 6.34 -9.67 -6.01
CA ARG A 63 7.17 -8.60 -5.44
C ARG A 63 6.89 -7.23 -6.05
N ALA A 64 6.63 -7.18 -7.36
CA ALA A 64 6.24 -5.93 -8.01
C ALA A 64 4.90 -5.41 -7.45
N LEU A 65 3.89 -6.27 -7.28
CA LEU A 65 2.60 -5.92 -6.69
C LEU A 65 2.72 -5.34 -5.26
N LEU A 66 3.71 -5.74 -4.47
CA LEU A 66 3.96 -5.19 -3.12
C LEU A 66 4.41 -3.72 -3.12
N ARG A 67 4.70 -3.13 -4.28
CA ARG A 67 5.00 -1.68 -4.40
C ARG A 67 3.74 -0.83 -4.28
N LEU A 68 2.57 -1.43 -4.52
CA LEU A 68 1.26 -0.82 -4.30
C LEU A 68 0.87 -0.99 -2.83
N GLU A 69 0.47 0.11 -2.18
CA GLU A 69 0.25 0.14 -0.73
C GLU A 69 -1.07 -0.50 -0.31
N ASP A 70 -2.08 -0.41 -1.16
CA ASP A 70 -3.44 -0.87 -0.86
C ASP A 70 -3.84 -2.10 -1.69
N GLU A 71 -4.67 -2.95 -1.10
CA GLU A 71 -5.16 -4.18 -1.74
C GLU A 71 -6.02 -3.93 -2.99
N PRO A 72 -6.91 -2.92 -3.05
CA PRO A 72 -7.64 -2.60 -4.28
C PRO A 72 -6.73 -2.32 -5.47
N SER A 73 -5.67 -1.52 -5.28
CA SER A 73 -4.67 -1.25 -6.33
C SER A 73 -3.90 -2.50 -6.72
N GLN A 74 -3.53 -3.35 -5.76
CA GLN A 74 -2.88 -4.64 -6.03
C GLN A 74 -3.77 -5.55 -6.88
N ARG A 75 -5.07 -5.64 -6.57
CA ARG A 75 -6.03 -6.42 -7.35
C ARG A 75 -6.22 -5.87 -8.76
N ALA A 76 -6.32 -4.56 -8.90
CA ALA A 76 -6.43 -3.92 -10.21
C ALA A 76 -5.21 -4.20 -11.09
N ALA A 77 -4.00 -4.11 -10.51
CA ALA A 77 -2.76 -4.44 -11.19
C ALA A 77 -2.70 -5.93 -11.59
N LEU A 78 -3.05 -6.84 -10.68
CA LEU A 78 -3.12 -8.28 -10.94
C LEU A 78 -4.07 -8.59 -12.09
N SER A 79 -5.25 -7.97 -12.11
CA SER A 79 -6.22 -8.15 -13.20
C SER A 79 -5.65 -7.70 -14.55
N LYS A 80 -4.94 -6.57 -14.60
CA LYS A 80 -4.27 -6.08 -15.82
C LYS A 80 -3.16 -7.02 -16.28
N ILE A 81 -2.32 -7.52 -15.36
CA ILE A 81 -1.25 -8.47 -15.66
C ILE A 81 -1.84 -9.73 -16.28
N ARG A 82 -2.91 -10.26 -15.70
CA ARG A 82 -3.59 -11.46 -16.19
C ARG A 82 -4.22 -11.24 -17.57
N ALA A 83 -4.98 -10.14 -17.73
CA ALA A 83 -5.68 -9.83 -18.98
C ALA A 83 -4.71 -9.59 -20.14
N GLY A 84 -3.59 -8.92 -19.88
CA GLY A 84 -2.55 -8.63 -20.87
C GLY A 84 -1.50 -9.72 -21.02
N SER A 85 -1.54 -10.79 -20.21
CA SER A 85 -0.48 -11.80 -20.13
C SER A 85 0.92 -11.19 -20.03
N LEU A 86 1.03 -10.12 -19.24
CA LEU A 86 2.24 -9.30 -19.15
C LEU A 86 3.38 -10.10 -18.54
N ASN A 87 4.56 -9.97 -19.15
CA ASN A 87 5.79 -10.50 -18.57
C ASN A 87 6.23 -9.67 -17.35
N VAL A 88 7.30 -10.11 -16.67
CA VAL A 88 7.80 -9.45 -15.44
C VAL A 88 8.15 -7.99 -15.70
N ALA A 89 8.88 -7.69 -16.77
CA ALA A 89 9.34 -6.33 -17.07
C ALA A 89 8.17 -5.39 -17.39
N GLU A 90 7.20 -5.85 -18.18
CA GLU A 90 5.99 -5.11 -18.50
C GLU A 90 5.13 -4.87 -17.24
N SER A 91 5.03 -5.88 -16.37
CA SER A 91 4.31 -5.76 -15.10
C SER A 91 4.98 -4.76 -14.16
N GLU A 92 6.30 -4.80 -14.05
CA GLU A 92 7.07 -3.84 -13.25
C GLU A 92 6.89 -2.40 -13.78
N ALA A 93 6.96 -2.18 -15.10
CA ALA A 93 6.74 -0.87 -15.71
C ALA A 93 5.32 -0.34 -15.47
N MET A 94 4.30 -1.18 -15.71
CA MET A 94 2.90 -0.82 -15.46
C MET A 94 2.65 -0.46 -13.98
N ILE A 95 3.20 -1.26 -13.06
CA ILE A 95 3.07 -1.00 -11.62
C ILE A 95 3.79 0.29 -11.24
N GLU A 96 4.94 0.59 -11.85
CA GLU A 96 5.66 1.85 -11.63
C GLU A 96 4.84 3.05 -12.03
N GLU A 97 4.14 3.00 -13.18
CA GLU A 97 3.19 4.03 -13.59
C GLU A 97 2.04 4.16 -12.59
N MET A 98 1.47 3.04 -12.13
CA MET A 98 0.39 3.07 -11.13
C MET A 98 0.86 3.70 -9.81
N VAL A 99 2.07 3.36 -9.34
CA VAL A 99 2.67 3.98 -8.14
C VAL A 99 2.90 5.47 -8.36
N ALA A 100 3.41 5.87 -9.53
CA ALA A 100 3.64 7.27 -9.87
C ALA A 100 2.33 8.07 -9.91
N MET A 101 1.24 7.48 -10.38
CA MET A 101 -0.09 8.09 -10.39
C MET A 101 -0.73 8.12 -9.00
N ALA A 102 -0.53 7.07 -8.20
CA ALA A 102 -1.07 6.96 -6.84
C ALA A 102 -0.27 7.80 -5.82
N THR A 103 1.03 7.97 -6.06
CA THR A 103 1.85 8.85 -5.23
C THR A 103 1.51 10.28 -5.61
N PRO A 104 0.89 11.08 -4.72
CA PRO A 104 0.75 12.51 -5.00
C PRO A 104 2.16 13.03 -5.27
N LYS A 105 2.37 13.53 -6.50
CA LYS A 105 3.67 14.01 -7.02
C LYS A 105 4.40 14.72 -5.89
N ARG A 106 5.50 14.12 -5.43
CA ARG A 106 6.26 14.61 -4.27
C ARG A 106 6.36 16.14 -4.37
N LEU A 107 5.95 16.84 -3.31
CA LEU A 107 5.82 18.29 -3.17
C LEU A 107 7.11 19.11 -3.45
N THR A 108 8.10 18.53 -4.12
CA THR A 108 9.42 19.15 -4.31
C THR A 108 9.49 20.16 -5.45
N THR A 109 8.53 20.16 -6.39
CA THR A 109 8.51 21.12 -7.54
C THR A 109 7.23 21.94 -7.66
N ALA A 110 6.21 21.66 -6.83
CA ALA A 110 4.97 22.42 -6.85
C ALA A 110 5.15 23.78 -6.17
N SER A 111 4.54 24.81 -6.74
CA SER A 111 4.52 26.14 -6.13
C SER A 111 3.86 26.09 -4.73
N PRO A 112 4.14 27.05 -3.82
CA PRO A 112 3.46 27.11 -2.54
C PRO A 112 1.93 27.13 -2.68
N ALA A 113 1.40 27.73 -3.75
CA ALA A 113 -0.04 27.78 -4.03
C ALA A 113 -0.61 26.39 -4.36
N ASP A 114 0.09 25.62 -5.24
CA ASP A 114 -0.33 24.26 -5.61
C ASP A 114 -0.30 23.31 -4.40
N LYS A 115 0.63 23.54 -3.47
CA LYS A 115 0.71 22.76 -2.22
C LYS A 115 -0.49 23.02 -1.32
N ILE A 116 -0.91 24.28 -1.20
CA ILE A 116 -2.07 24.70 -0.42
C ILE A 116 -3.35 24.10 -1.03
N GLU A 117 -3.50 24.17 -2.36
CA GLU A 117 -4.67 23.64 -3.06
C GLU A 117 -4.82 22.13 -2.82
N ARG A 118 -3.73 21.36 -2.96
CA ARG A 118 -3.75 19.92 -2.69
C ARG A 118 -4.08 19.56 -1.25
N ILE A 119 -3.62 20.36 -0.28
CA ILE A 119 -4.00 20.15 1.14
C ILE A 119 -5.50 20.40 1.30
N CYS A 120 -6.05 21.40 0.64
CA CYS A 120 -7.48 21.66 0.65
C CYS A 120 -8.30 20.51 0.05
N ASP A 121 -7.86 19.96 -1.11
CA ASP A 121 -8.49 18.82 -1.77
C ASP A 121 -8.44 17.54 -0.92
N MET A 122 -7.32 17.31 -0.25
CA MET A 122 -7.18 16.18 0.67
C MET A 122 -8.13 16.28 1.87
N ILE A 123 -8.27 17.48 2.43
CA ILE A 123 -9.21 17.73 3.53
C ILE A 123 -10.65 17.56 3.04
N ASP A 124 -11.00 18.04 1.83
CA ASP A 124 -12.33 17.88 1.27
C ASP A 124 -12.68 16.40 1.04
N SER A 125 -11.73 15.62 0.54
CA SER A 125 -11.89 14.17 0.39
C SER A 125 -12.11 13.47 1.73
N SER A 126 -11.39 13.90 2.77
CA SER A 126 -11.53 13.35 4.12
C SER A 126 -12.87 13.72 4.75
N VAL A 127 -13.34 14.96 4.58
CA VAL A 127 -14.66 15.41 5.04
C VAL A 127 -15.77 14.64 4.34
N PHE A 128 -15.65 14.44 3.03
CA PHE A 128 -16.61 13.64 2.26
C PHE A 128 -16.66 12.18 2.76
N ALA A 129 -15.50 11.57 3.02
CA ALA A 129 -15.43 10.20 3.55
C ALA A 129 -16.10 10.08 4.93
N LEU A 130 -15.86 11.03 5.85
CA LEU A 130 -16.48 11.07 7.17
C LEU A 130 -18.01 11.19 7.07
N ASN A 131 -18.50 12.12 6.26
CA ASN A 131 -19.94 12.31 6.05
C ASN A 131 -20.60 11.06 5.42
N SER A 132 -19.87 10.35 4.53
CA SER A 132 -20.35 9.10 3.93
C SER A 132 -20.43 7.94 4.94
N CYS A 133 -19.64 8.01 6.02
CA CYS A 133 -19.67 7.04 7.10
C CYS A 133 -20.66 7.43 8.23
N GLY A 134 -21.44 8.51 8.06
CA GLY A 134 -22.41 8.97 9.05
C GLY A 134 -21.83 9.84 10.19
N VAL A 135 -20.58 10.28 10.04
CA VAL A 135 -19.94 11.23 10.94
C VAL A 135 -20.10 12.64 10.36
N SER A 136 -20.76 13.54 11.09
CA SER A 136 -20.93 14.93 10.65
C SER A 136 -19.59 15.66 10.68
N ALA A 137 -19.11 16.11 9.52
CA ALA A 137 -17.87 16.86 9.39
C ALA A 137 -18.06 18.07 8.46
N GLU A 138 -17.58 19.23 8.89
CA GLU A 138 -17.65 20.48 8.15
C GLU A 138 -16.28 21.13 8.04
N LYS A 139 -15.93 21.66 6.85
CA LYS A 139 -14.73 22.46 6.59
C LYS A 139 -15.11 23.91 6.36
N ARG A 140 -14.46 24.83 7.06
CA ARG A 140 -14.56 26.27 6.82
C ARG A 140 -13.20 26.84 6.44
N LEU A 141 -13.19 27.64 5.37
CA LEU A 141 -12.01 28.33 4.84
C LEU A 141 -12.14 29.82 5.08
N ARG A 142 -11.11 30.44 5.66
CA ARG A 142 -11.03 31.88 5.82
C ARG A 142 -9.66 32.36 5.36
N ARG A 143 -9.64 33.37 4.48
CA ARG A 143 -8.41 34.04 4.04
C ARG A 143 -8.38 35.45 4.60
N GLU A 144 -7.34 35.78 5.34
CA GLU A 144 -7.18 37.07 5.98
C GLU A 144 -5.69 37.42 6.10
N GLY A 145 -5.28 38.59 5.62
CA GLY A 145 -3.91 39.09 5.77
C GLY A 145 -2.82 38.18 5.22
N GLY A 146 -3.06 37.49 4.10
CA GLY A 146 -2.10 36.54 3.52
C GLY A 146 -2.01 35.19 4.25
N ARG A 147 -2.88 34.96 5.22
CA ARG A 147 -3.02 33.67 5.94
C ARG A 147 -4.25 32.93 5.47
N LEU A 148 -4.12 31.63 5.30
CA LEU A 148 -5.22 30.71 5.08
C LEU A 148 -5.50 29.95 6.37
N MET A 149 -6.69 30.15 6.92
CA MET A 149 -7.18 29.38 8.08
C MET A 149 -8.16 28.32 7.58
N ILE A 150 -7.92 27.10 7.99
CA ILE A 150 -8.80 25.97 7.71
C ILE A 150 -9.29 25.47 9.07
N THR A 151 -10.60 25.52 9.27
CA THR A 151 -11.25 24.97 10.47
C THR A 151 -12.01 23.72 10.06
N LEU A 152 -11.68 22.61 10.69
CA LEU A 152 -12.40 21.36 10.56
C LEU A 152 -13.19 21.11 11.84
N THR A 153 -14.50 20.98 11.71
CA THR A 153 -15.40 20.63 12.82
C THR A 153 -15.91 19.22 12.57
N ILE A 154 -15.71 18.33 13.51
CA ILE A 154 -16.16 16.93 13.46
C ILE A 154 -17.05 16.71 14.69
N GLU A 155 -18.27 16.25 14.48
CA GLU A 155 -19.19 15.85 15.56
C GLU A 155 -18.97 14.37 15.84
N GLU A 156 -18.44 14.06 17.03
CA GLU A 156 -18.29 12.66 17.44
C GLU A 156 -19.66 12.02 17.65
N PRO A 157 -19.92 10.81 17.09
CA PRO A 157 -21.14 10.10 17.35
C PRO A 157 -21.24 9.81 18.85
N GLN A 158 -22.33 10.25 19.50
CA GLN A 158 -22.60 9.97 20.90
C GLN A 158 -22.83 8.48 21.05
N TYR A 159 -21.83 7.74 21.47
CA TYR A 159 -22.01 6.33 21.90
C TYR A 159 -22.76 6.38 23.24
N THR A 160 -24.06 6.20 23.18
CA THR A 160 -24.85 5.94 24.38
C THR A 160 -24.42 4.57 24.90
N SER A 161 -23.62 4.58 25.98
CA SER A 161 -23.33 3.36 26.74
C SER A 161 -24.64 2.81 27.26
N ALA A 162 -25.08 1.66 26.73
CA ALA A 162 -26.16 0.85 27.26
C ALA A 162 -25.59 -0.19 28.20
#